data_85cdb9bec2b160b91f78ae1a5914b24f
#
_entry.id   85cdb9bec2b160b91f78ae1a5914b24f
#
_cell.length_a   1.000
_cell.length_b   1.000
_cell.length_c   1.000
_cell.angle_alpha   90.00
_cell.angle_beta   90.00
_cell.angle_gamma   90.00
#
_symmetry.space_group_name_H-M   'P 1'
#
loop_
_entity.id
_entity.type
_entity.pdbx_description
1 polymer ?
#
loop_
_entity_poly.entity_id
_entity_poly.type
_entity_poly.pdbx_seq_one_letter_code
_entity_poly.pdbx_strand_id
1 'polypeptide(L)'
;MTVEHICEIARNLPRSHEAFVRGQIKFRIGAIVYLSIAPDGSRMGCGWPKTWREVAVEAEPEKFSLPDEVDMRFNWIHVSLEAIDDEEMRDLVEDAWGRAVPRYVAEEYALERGYR
;
A
#
# COMPACT_ATOMS: atom_id res chain seq x y z
N MET A 1 14.08 1.61 -3.31
CA MET A 1 13.08 2.39 -2.55
C MET A 1 13.30 2.19 -1.06
N THR A 2 13.45 3.24 -0.29
CA THR A 2 13.75 3.12 1.14
C THR A 2 12.49 3.05 1.98
N VAL A 3 12.58 2.29 3.09
CA VAL A 3 11.48 2.16 4.05
C VAL A 3 11.13 3.53 4.63
N GLU A 4 12.12 4.34 4.98
CA GLU A 4 11.90 5.67 5.52
C GLU A 4 11.08 6.56 4.60
N HIS A 5 11.36 6.51 3.32
CA HIS A 5 10.65 7.32 2.33
C HIS A 5 9.18 6.91 2.22
N ILE A 6 8.93 5.60 2.23
CA ILE A 6 7.55 5.08 2.20
C ILE A 6 6.79 5.52 3.45
N CYS A 7 7.43 5.41 4.62
CA CYS A 7 6.81 5.83 5.88
C CYS A 7 6.50 7.33 5.90
N GLU A 8 7.38 8.14 5.34
CA GLU A 8 7.16 9.59 5.26
C GLU A 8 5.91 9.90 4.43
N ILE A 9 5.75 9.25 3.30
CA ILE A 9 4.56 9.42 2.46
C ILE A 9 3.30 9.00 3.23
N ALA A 10 3.31 7.80 3.81
CA ALA A 10 2.14 7.26 4.50
C ALA A 10 1.75 8.08 5.75
N ARG A 11 2.73 8.58 6.51
CA ARG A 11 2.46 9.41 7.69
C ARG A 11 1.71 10.68 7.35
N ASN A 12 1.91 11.21 6.17
CA ASN A 12 1.29 12.46 5.75
C ASN A 12 -0.08 12.30 5.09
N LEU A 13 -0.54 11.07 4.92
CA LEU A 13 -1.88 10.82 4.40
C LEU A 13 -2.93 11.02 5.49
N PRO A 14 -4.06 11.69 5.16
CA PRO A 14 -5.11 11.93 6.16
C PRO A 14 -5.59 10.68 6.86
N ARG A 15 -5.78 10.76 8.16
CA ARG A 15 -6.30 9.69 9.02
C ARG A 15 -5.43 8.45 9.10
N SER A 16 -4.21 8.49 8.58
CA SER A 16 -3.30 7.36 8.61
C SER A 16 -2.63 7.24 9.97
N HIS A 17 -2.58 6.03 10.51
CA HIS A 17 -1.94 5.72 11.79
C HIS A 17 -0.87 4.66 11.60
N GLU A 18 0.31 4.95 12.12
CA GLU A 18 1.43 4.02 12.08
C GLU A 18 1.40 3.11 13.30
N ALA A 19 1.67 1.82 13.09
CA ALA A 19 1.79 0.84 14.15
C ALA A 19 2.97 -0.08 13.85
N PHE A 20 3.64 -0.54 14.90
CA PHE A 20 4.74 -1.49 14.76
C PHE A 20 4.29 -2.80 15.37
N VAL A 21 4.14 -3.83 14.56
CA VAL A 21 3.60 -5.13 14.97
C VAL A 21 4.51 -6.26 14.48
N ARG A 22 5.08 -7.02 15.41
CA ARG A 22 5.92 -8.18 15.09
C ARG A 22 7.04 -7.87 14.11
N GLY A 23 7.71 -6.73 14.30
CA GLY A 23 8.80 -6.31 13.44
C GLY A 23 8.37 -5.65 12.15
N GLN A 24 7.09 -5.58 11.86
CA GLN A 24 6.58 -4.94 10.65
C GLN A 24 5.99 -3.58 10.96
N ILE A 25 6.23 -2.63 10.06
CA ILE A 25 5.63 -1.32 10.14
C ILE A 25 4.31 -1.39 9.37
N LYS A 26 3.22 -1.01 10.02
CA LYS A 26 1.89 -1.03 9.39
C LYS A 26 1.27 0.34 9.47
N PHE A 27 0.53 0.69 8.43
CA PHE A 27 -0.28 1.91 8.39
C PHE A 27 -1.73 1.53 8.21
N ARG A 28 -2.59 2.15 8.99
CA ARG A 28 -4.00 1.81 8.97
C ARG A 28 -4.91 3.02 9.10
N ILE A 29 -6.13 2.83 8.62
CA ILE A 29 -7.26 3.74 8.77
C ILE A 29 -8.24 3.03 9.68
N GLY A 30 -8.35 3.46 10.93
CA GLY A 30 -9.12 2.71 11.91
C GLY A 30 -8.57 1.30 12.05
N ALA A 31 -9.39 0.29 11.80
CA ALA A 31 -9.00 -1.11 11.87
C ALA A 31 -8.43 -1.67 10.55
N ILE A 32 -8.49 -0.89 9.48
CA ILE A 32 -8.09 -1.36 8.15
C ILE A 32 -6.60 -1.07 7.91
N VAL A 33 -5.80 -2.12 7.81
CA VAL A 33 -4.39 -2.00 7.41
C VAL A 33 -4.36 -1.85 5.90
N TYR A 34 -3.80 -0.74 5.41
CA TYR A 34 -3.70 -0.52 3.97
C TYR A 34 -2.26 -0.66 3.45
N LEU A 35 -1.28 -0.67 4.33
CA LEU A 35 0.13 -0.76 3.98
C LEU A 35 0.89 -1.50 5.08
N SER A 36 1.79 -2.40 4.69
CA SER A 36 2.67 -3.11 5.62
C SER A 36 4.04 -3.22 4.97
N ILE A 37 5.09 -2.97 5.74
CA ILE A 37 6.46 -2.98 5.22
C ILE A 37 7.23 -4.08 5.95
N ALA A 38 7.87 -4.96 5.19
CA ALA A 38 8.65 -6.07 5.74
C ALA A 38 9.87 -5.54 6.52
N PRO A 39 10.28 -6.23 7.61
CA PRO A 39 11.39 -5.78 8.45
C PRO A 39 12.70 -5.57 7.71
N ASP A 40 12.96 -6.36 6.67
CA ASP A 40 14.20 -6.26 5.89
C ASP A 40 14.13 -5.21 4.78
N GLY A 41 12.99 -4.55 4.61
CA GLY A 41 12.84 -3.51 3.59
C GLY A 41 12.75 -4.03 2.16
N SER A 42 12.59 -5.34 1.97
CA SER A 42 12.58 -5.93 0.62
C SER A 42 11.24 -5.79 -0.09
N ARG A 43 10.16 -5.74 0.69
CA ARG A 43 8.82 -5.69 0.10
C ARG A 43 7.83 -4.95 0.98
N MET A 44 6.74 -4.52 0.36
CA MET A 44 5.59 -4.01 1.08
C MET A 44 4.36 -4.80 0.66
N GLY A 45 3.36 -4.88 1.54
CA GLY A 45 2.04 -5.34 1.19
C GLY A 45 1.13 -4.12 1.16
N CYS A 46 0.18 -4.08 0.26
CA CYS A 46 -0.76 -2.97 0.19
C CYS A 46 -2.12 -3.43 -0.31
N GLY A 47 -3.14 -2.60 -0.05
CA GLY A 47 -4.49 -2.86 -0.50
C GLY A 47 -4.58 -2.95 -2.01
N TRP A 48 -5.24 -4.00 -2.51
CA TRP A 48 -5.39 -4.26 -3.93
C TRP A 48 -6.60 -5.18 -4.13
N PRO A 49 -7.49 -4.90 -5.10
CA PRO A 49 -8.66 -5.75 -5.30
C PRO A 49 -8.29 -7.19 -5.63
N LYS A 50 -8.86 -8.12 -4.91
CA LYS A 50 -8.60 -9.57 -5.12
C LYS A 50 -8.80 -9.99 -6.56
N THR A 51 -9.82 -9.42 -7.21
CA THR A 51 -10.19 -9.79 -8.57
C THR A 51 -9.15 -9.41 -9.62
N TRP A 52 -8.27 -8.45 -9.29
CA TRP A 52 -7.24 -7.97 -10.23
C TRP A 52 -5.84 -8.41 -9.87
N ARG A 53 -5.72 -9.12 -8.77
CA ARG A 53 -4.42 -9.52 -8.21
C ARG A 53 -3.62 -10.42 -9.14
N GLU A 54 -4.25 -11.45 -9.66
CA GLU A 54 -3.59 -12.41 -10.55
C GLU A 54 -3.17 -11.76 -11.87
N VAL A 55 -3.98 -10.84 -12.38
CA VAL A 55 -3.66 -10.10 -13.58
C VAL A 55 -2.39 -9.27 -13.38
N ALA A 56 -2.28 -8.60 -12.23
CA ALA A 56 -1.10 -7.80 -11.92
C ALA A 56 0.16 -8.67 -11.82
N VAL A 57 0.06 -9.81 -11.14
CA VAL A 57 1.19 -10.74 -10.97
C VAL A 57 1.62 -11.31 -12.33
N GLU A 58 0.68 -11.67 -13.18
CA GLU A 58 1.00 -12.19 -14.51
C GLU A 58 1.66 -11.14 -15.39
N ALA A 59 1.16 -9.90 -15.32
CA ALA A 59 1.68 -8.81 -16.14
C ALA A 59 3.08 -8.36 -15.73
N GLU A 60 3.33 -8.31 -14.42
CA GLU A 60 4.60 -7.81 -13.89
C GLU A 60 5.08 -8.66 -12.70
N PRO A 61 5.51 -9.90 -12.98
CA PRO A 61 5.89 -10.83 -11.89
C PRO A 61 7.13 -10.42 -11.10
N GLU A 62 7.97 -9.55 -11.64
CA GLU A 62 9.11 -9.02 -10.91
C GLU A 62 8.70 -7.96 -9.89
N LYS A 63 7.55 -7.34 -10.05
CA LYS A 63 7.03 -6.31 -9.13
C LYS A 63 6.05 -6.87 -8.12
N PHE A 64 5.11 -7.68 -8.61
CA PHE A 64 3.98 -8.13 -7.81
C PHE A 64 4.03 -9.62 -7.51
N SER A 65 3.60 -9.98 -6.31
CA SER A 65 3.43 -11.38 -5.94
C SER A 65 2.17 -11.52 -5.09
N LEU A 66 1.64 -12.72 -5.06
CA LEU A 66 0.45 -13.01 -4.26
C LEU A 66 0.78 -12.95 -2.77
N PRO A 67 -0.19 -12.56 -1.93
CA PRO A 67 0.00 -12.62 -0.48
C PRO A 67 0.20 -14.07 -0.01
N ASP A 68 0.64 -14.22 1.23
CA ASP A 68 0.70 -15.52 1.86
C ASP A 68 -0.71 -16.12 1.92
N GLU A 69 -0.78 -17.46 1.97
CA GLU A 69 -2.05 -18.18 1.92
C GLU A 69 -3.09 -17.66 2.92
N VAL A 70 -2.65 -17.34 4.14
CA VAL A 70 -3.56 -16.84 5.18
C VAL A 70 -4.16 -15.47 4.85
N ASP A 71 -3.48 -14.70 4.02
CA ASP A 71 -3.90 -13.35 3.64
C ASP A 71 -4.62 -13.29 2.31
N MET A 72 -4.74 -14.40 1.60
CA MET A 72 -5.40 -14.44 0.30
C MET A 72 -6.87 -14.03 0.34
N ARG A 73 -7.50 -14.14 1.49
CA ARG A 73 -8.89 -13.73 1.68
C ARG A 73 -9.08 -12.21 1.69
N PHE A 74 -7.99 -11.47 1.89
CA PHE A 74 -8.04 -10.00 1.94
C PHE A 74 -7.76 -9.40 0.56
N ASN A 75 -8.15 -8.15 0.36
CA ASN A 75 -7.80 -7.36 -0.82
C ASN A 75 -6.38 -6.86 -0.62
N TRP A 76 -5.40 -7.66 -1.02
CA TRP A 76 -4.00 -7.46 -0.65
C TRP A 76 -3.08 -8.00 -1.73
N ILE A 77 -1.95 -7.32 -1.95
CA ILE A 77 -0.91 -7.76 -2.87
C ILE A 77 0.46 -7.44 -2.27
N HIS A 78 1.47 -8.21 -2.62
CA HIS A 78 2.85 -7.93 -2.24
C HIS A 78 3.58 -7.25 -3.39
N VAL A 79 4.45 -6.29 -3.05
CA VAL A 79 5.20 -5.50 -4.02
C VAL A 79 6.69 -5.55 -3.65
N SER A 80 7.53 -5.88 -4.63
CA SER A 80 8.98 -5.85 -4.45
C SER A 80 9.46 -4.39 -4.51
N LEU A 81 10.06 -3.92 -3.44
CA LEU A 81 10.51 -2.52 -3.36
C LEU A 81 11.70 -2.23 -4.27
N GLU A 82 12.46 -3.26 -4.60
CA GLU A 82 13.59 -3.14 -5.52
C GLU A 82 13.14 -2.90 -6.97
N ALA A 83 11.93 -3.32 -7.30
CA ALA A 83 11.42 -3.29 -8.67
C ALA A 83 10.59 -2.05 -9.01
N ILE A 84 10.37 -1.15 -8.06
CA ILE A 84 9.55 0.04 -8.28
C ILE A 84 10.34 1.32 -7.99
N ASP A 85 9.92 2.41 -8.62
CA ASP A 85 10.50 3.73 -8.37
C ASP A 85 9.62 4.55 -7.42
N ASP A 86 10.03 5.78 -7.15
CA ASP A 86 9.31 6.67 -6.24
C ASP A 86 7.89 6.96 -6.70
N GLU A 87 7.69 7.21 -7.98
CA GLU A 87 6.37 7.53 -8.52
C GLU A 87 5.41 6.34 -8.40
N GLU A 88 5.87 5.16 -8.75
CA GLU A 88 5.07 3.95 -8.61
C GLU A 88 4.74 3.67 -7.15
N MET A 89 5.70 3.86 -6.26
CA MET A 89 5.48 3.66 -4.83
C MET A 89 4.38 4.59 -4.33
N ARG A 90 4.46 5.87 -4.69
CA ARG A 90 3.44 6.85 -4.27
C ARG A 90 2.05 6.48 -4.77
N ASP A 91 1.97 6.08 -6.04
CA ASP A 91 0.71 5.68 -6.64
C ASP A 91 0.09 4.48 -5.93
N LEU A 92 0.91 3.47 -5.63
CA LEU A 92 0.44 2.27 -4.94
C LEU A 92 -0.02 2.57 -3.52
N VAL A 93 0.74 3.38 -2.79
CA VAL A 93 0.41 3.74 -1.41
C VAL A 93 -0.85 4.60 -1.36
N GLU A 94 -0.94 5.62 -2.19
CA GLU A 94 -2.10 6.51 -2.24
C GLU A 94 -3.36 5.78 -2.69
N ASP A 95 -3.23 4.87 -3.66
CA ASP A 95 -4.36 4.07 -4.11
C ASP A 95 -4.89 3.15 -3.01
N ALA A 96 -3.98 2.47 -2.32
CA ALA A 96 -4.35 1.59 -1.19
C ALA A 96 -5.01 2.40 -0.07
N TRP A 97 -4.45 3.56 0.26
CA TRP A 97 -5.02 4.46 1.25
C TRP A 97 -6.42 4.93 0.84
N GLY A 98 -6.58 5.31 -0.42
CA GLY A 98 -7.85 5.80 -0.96
C GLY A 98 -8.98 4.79 -0.87
N ARG A 99 -8.65 3.50 -0.90
CA ARG A 99 -9.64 2.42 -0.74
C ARG A 99 -10.02 2.20 0.71
N ALA A 100 -9.18 2.64 1.66
CA ALA A 100 -9.40 2.43 3.09
C ALA A 100 -10.16 3.57 3.75
N VAL A 101 -10.05 4.79 3.23
CA VAL A 101 -10.76 5.96 3.79
C VAL A 101 -12.15 6.08 3.20
N PRO A 102 -13.07 6.85 3.85
CA PRO A 102 -14.34 7.19 3.23
C PRO A 102 -14.10 7.91 1.91
N ARG A 103 -14.99 7.68 0.95
CA ARG A 103 -14.85 8.24 -0.39
C ARG A 103 -14.61 9.74 -0.42
N TYR A 104 -15.34 10.50 0.41
CA TYR A 104 -15.20 11.96 0.41
C TYR A 104 -13.80 12.41 0.88
N VAL A 105 -13.16 11.63 1.74
CA VAL A 105 -11.79 11.93 2.19
C VAL A 105 -10.81 11.78 1.04
N ALA A 106 -10.95 10.70 0.27
CA ALA A 106 -10.10 10.47 -0.91
C ALA A 106 -10.32 11.55 -1.96
N GLU A 107 -11.56 11.95 -2.17
CA GLU A 107 -11.90 13.00 -3.14
C GLU A 107 -11.32 14.36 -2.74
N GLU A 108 -11.43 14.74 -1.47
CA GLU A 108 -10.84 15.97 -0.96
C GLU A 108 -9.33 15.98 -1.13
N TYR A 109 -8.68 14.86 -0.82
CA TYR A 109 -7.24 14.74 -0.97
C TYR A 109 -6.82 14.92 -2.43
N ALA A 110 -7.54 14.28 -3.35
CA ALA A 110 -7.27 14.39 -4.78
C ALA A 110 -7.39 15.82 -5.28
N LEU A 111 -8.41 16.55 -4.82
CA LEU A 111 -8.60 17.95 -5.17
C LEU A 111 -7.48 18.85 -4.66
N GLU A 112 -7.06 18.64 -3.42
CA GLU A 112 -5.96 19.38 -2.80
C GLU A 112 -4.64 19.16 -3.52
N ARG A 113 -4.44 17.95 -4.05
CA ARG A 113 -3.23 17.59 -4.80
C ARG A 113 -3.32 17.92 -6.29
N GLY A 114 -4.45 18.46 -6.74
CA GLY A 114 -4.65 18.81 -8.14
C GLY A 114 -5.03 17.65 -9.05
N TYR A 115 -5.44 16.52 -8.48
CA TYR A 115 -5.90 15.37 -9.25
C TYR A 115 -7.34 15.59 -9.74
N ARG A 116 -7.74 14.86 -10.77
CA ARG A 116 -9.07 14.92 -11.34
C ARG A 116 -9.85 13.64 -11.11
#